data_7b4d9071ee2deea7068b166b0fbe9200
#
_entry.id   7b4d9071ee2deea7068b166b0fbe9200
#
_cell.length_a   1.000
_cell.length_b   1.000
_cell.length_c   1.000
_cell.angle_alpha   90.00
_cell.angle_beta   90.00
_cell.angle_gamma   90.00
#
_symmetry.space_group_name_H-M   'P 1'
#
loop_
_entity.id
_entity.type
_entity.pdbx_description
1 polymer ?
#
loop_
_entity_poly.entity_id
_entity_poly.type
_entity_poly.pdbx_seq_one_letter_code
_entity_poly.pdbx_strand_id
1 'polypeptide(L)'
;SPSRGLGDVYKRQILKDASTTAIYGIKGANGVLVVKTRRGEQGKPKINVRLETGMQTPVRTPKFLNAYESLQLVKEAHTNDGTLSDFPYTEDDMIAFRDHTDPYGHPDVNWYDEIFKKMAFQENINVDVSGGSKKLRYFVSAGYFTQNGLVKDFGGNSGDGVNPNYSYRRFNYRTNLDFDVTDNFNMRLDVSSRFMDINEPYNMNVTGELYDFSKMHPYSAPLLNPDGSFAYLYDTQDRKPTLNARLANEGYKRTRRNDNNILY
;
A
#
# COMPACT_ATOMS: atom_id res chain seq x y z
N SER A 1 2.90 -12.31 -4.62
CA SER A 1 4.09 -13.00 -5.14
C SER A 1 5.33 -12.60 -4.35
N PRO A 2 6.01 -13.50 -3.66
CA PRO A 2 7.12 -13.18 -2.75
C PRO A 2 8.46 -12.91 -3.43
N SER A 3 8.55 -12.89 -4.74
CA SER A 3 9.84 -12.84 -5.45
C SER A 3 10.24 -11.46 -5.99
N ARG A 4 9.41 -10.44 -5.83
CA ARG A 4 9.73 -9.10 -6.33
C ARG A 4 10.76 -8.42 -5.43
N GLY A 5 11.98 -8.26 -5.92
CA GLY A 5 13.07 -7.56 -5.24
C GLY A 5 14.27 -8.42 -4.84
N LEU A 6 14.37 -9.66 -5.33
CA LEU A 6 15.48 -10.55 -5.05
C LEU A 6 16.30 -10.86 -6.31
N GLY A 7 16.57 -9.85 -7.12
CA GLY A 7 17.46 -9.99 -8.29
C GLY A 7 18.90 -10.46 -7.92
N ASP A 8 19.23 -10.30 -6.64
CA ASP A 8 20.50 -10.70 -6.03
C ASP A 8 20.51 -12.14 -5.48
N VAL A 9 19.37 -12.86 -5.51
CA VAL A 9 19.29 -14.25 -5.04
C VAL A 9 19.59 -15.22 -6.17
N TYR A 10 20.58 -16.08 -5.94
CA TYR A 10 20.98 -17.13 -6.88
C TYR A 10 20.17 -18.41 -6.70
N LYS A 11 19.99 -18.87 -5.44
CA LYS A 11 19.33 -20.15 -5.11
C LYS A 11 18.60 -20.03 -3.78
N ARG A 12 17.40 -20.61 -3.73
CA ARG A 12 16.66 -20.85 -2.48
C ARG A 12 16.49 -22.36 -2.31
N GLN A 13 16.77 -22.84 -1.13
CA GLN A 13 16.62 -24.24 -0.77
C GLN A 13 15.88 -24.33 0.56
N ILE A 14 14.81 -25.10 0.59
CA ILE A 14 14.05 -25.36 1.81
C ILE A 14 14.53 -26.72 2.33
N LEU A 15 15.08 -26.74 3.55
CA LEU A 15 15.44 -27.94 4.27
C LEU A 15 14.30 -28.27 5.23
N LYS A 16 13.68 -29.43 5.06
CA LYS A 16 12.55 -29.88 5.86
C LYS A 16 12.86 -31.09 6.72
N ASP A 17 13.89 -31.86 6.34
CA ASP A 17 14.26 -33.10 7.01
C ASP A 17 15.13 -32.81 8.24
N ALA A 18 14.89 -33.53 9.33
CA ALA A 18 15.64 -33.39 10.57
C ALA A 18 17.17 -33.56 10.39
N SER A 19 17.59 -34.47 9.52
CA SER A 19 19.01 -34.71 9.21
C SER A 19 19.68 -33.51 8.55
N THR A 20 18.98 -32.81 7.65
CA THR A 20 19.51 -31.64 6.93
C THR A 20 19.39 -30.34 7.76
N THR A 21 18.46 -30.27 8.71
CA THR A 21 18.28 -29.12 9.59
C THR A 21 19.08 -29.23 10.89
N ALA A 22 19.62 -30.41 11.24
CA ALA A 22 20.36 -30.64 12.48
C ALA A 22 21.56 -29.70 12.69
N ILE A 23 22.23 -29.30 11.61
CA ILE A 23 23.35 -28.32 11.67
C ILE A 23 22.95 -26.94 12.15
N TYR A 24 21.64 -26.60 12.10
CA TYR A 24 21.10 -25.31 12.55
C TYR A 24 20.55 -25.37 13.98
N GLY A 25 20.69 -26.54 14.65
CA GLY A 25 20.24 -26.77 16.03
C GLY A 25 18.74 -26.57 16.22
N ILE A 26 18.33 -26.13 17.41
CA ILE A 26 16.92 -25.94 17.80
C ILE A 26 16.19 -24.96 16.86
N LYS A 27 16.90 -23.98 16.31
CA LYS A 27 16.31 -23.00 15.36
C LYS A 27 15.89 -23.65 14.04
N GLY A 28 16.42 -24.82 13.71
CA GLY A 28 16.07 -25.59 12.52
C GLY A 28 14.85 -26.50 12.66
N ALA A 29 14.25 -26.61 13.85
CA ALA A 29 13.18 -27.57 14.14
C ALA A 29 11.93 -27.41 13.25
N ASN A 30 11.62 -26.17 12.81
CA ASN A 30 10.49 -25.86 11.93
C ASN A 30 10.88 -25.78 10.44
N GLY A 31 12.07 -26.28 10.09
CA GLY A 31 12.64 -26.18 8.75
C GLY A 31 13.53 -24.93 8.58
N VAL A 32 14.38 -24.98 7.54
CA VAL A 32 15.35 -23.92 7.25
C VAL A 32 15.23 -23.48 5.80
N LEU A 33 15.14 -22.18 5.58
CA LEU A 33 15.25 -21.59 4.25
C LEU A 33 16.68 -21.08 4.03
N VAL A 34 17.45 -21.81 3.23
CA VAL A 34 18.79 -21.40 2.83
C VAL A 34 18.72 -20.53 1.60
N VAL A 35 19.20 -19.30 1.70
CA VAL A 35 19.25 -18.35 0.59
C VAL A 35 20.70 -18.11 0.21
N LYS A 36 21.05 -18.49 -1.03
CA LYS A 36 22.36 -18.16 -1.61
C LYS A 36 22.23 -16.93 -2.49
N THR A 37 23.05 -15.94 -2.22
CA THR A 37 23.12 -14.71 -3.00
C THR A 37 24.09 -14.86 -4.17
N ARG A 38 23.92 -14.03 -5.19
CA ARG A 38 24.84 -13.95 -6.32
C ARG A 38 26.21 -13.49 -5.84
N ARG A 39 27.23 -14.02 -6.50
CA ARG A 39 28.64 -13.64 -6.28
C ARG A 39 29.28 -13.29 -7.62
N GLY A 40 30.40 -12.59 -7.56
CA GLY A 40 31.22 -12.34 -8.72
C GLY A 40 31.90 -13.60 -9.24
N GLU A 41 32.13 -13.63 -10.52
CA GLU A 41 32.91 -14.62 -11.21
C GLU A 41 34.14 -13.98 -11.84
N GLN A 42 35.18 -14.76 -12.05
CA GLN A 42 36.37 -14.28 -12.78
C GLN A 42 35.96 -13.92 -14.22
N GLY A 43 36.30 -12.72 -14.63
CA GLY A 43 36.00 -12.22 -15.97
C GLY A 43 35.83 -10.71 -16.03
N LYS A 44 35.54 -10.23 -17.22
CA LYS A 44 35.26 -8.80 -17.45
C LYS A 44 33.99 -8.40 -16.69
N PRO A 45 33.90 -7.11 -16.26
CA PRO A 45 32.68 -6.59 -15.63
C PRO A 45 31.46 -6.81 -16.52
N LYS A 46 30.40 -7.37 -15.92
CA LYS A 46 29.07 -7.51 -16.52
C LYS A 46 28.13 -6.57 -15.78
N ILE A 47 27.45 -5.72 -16.49
CA ILE A 47 26.46 -4.79 -15.94
C ILE A 47 25.08 -5.22 -16.43
N ASN A 48 24.15 -5.40 -15.50
CA ASN A 48 22.74 -5.63 -15.80
C ASN A 48 21.92 -4.50 -15.24
N VAL A 49 21.00 -3.98 -16.05
CA VAL A 49 20.00 -2.99 -15.64
C VAL A 49 18.63 -3.59 -15.91
N ARG A 50 17.77 -3.57 -14.88
CA ARG A 50 16.39 -4.01 -15.00
C ARG A 50 15.48 -2.87 -14.55
N LEU A 51 14.58 -2.49 -15.43
CA LEU A 51 13.51 -1.54 -15.16
C LEU A 51 12.17 -2.26 -15.30
N GLU A 52 11.36 -2.18 -14.27
CA GLU A 52 10.02 -2.76 -14.23
C GLU A 52 9.04 -1.70 -13.79
N THR A 53 8.01 -1.49 -14.58
CA THR A 53 6.87 -0.64 -14.22
C THR A 53 5.62 -1.50 -14.11
N GLY A 54 4.75 -1.18 -13.19
CA GLY A 54 3.53 -1.92 -12.98
C GLY A 54 2.38 -1.00 -12.60
N MET A 55 1.18 -1.41 -12.96
CA MET A 55 -0.07 -0.80 -12.51
C MET A 55 -0.75 -1.73 -11.53
N GLN A 56 -1.31 -1.15 -10.48
CA GLN A 56 -2.15 -1.84 -9.52
C GLN A 56 -3.58 -1.35 -9.71
N THR A 57 -4.50 -2.28 -9.82
CA THR A 57 -5.93 -2.00 -9.85
C THR A 57 -6.63 -2.88 -8.82
N PRO A 58 -7.71 -2.44 -8.19
CA PRO A 58 -8.53 -3.30 -7.35
C PRO A 58 -9.04 -4.50 -8.18
N VAL A 59 -8.89 -5.71 -7.65
CA VAL A 59 -9.37 -6.92 -8.32
C VAL A 59 -10.90 -6.97 -8.31
N ARG A 60 -11.51 -6.43 -7.24
CA ARG A 60 -12.96 -6.36 -7.07
C ARG A 60 -13.30 -5.08 -6.33
N THR A 61 -14.24 -4.34 -6.87
CA THR A 61 -14.80 -3.16 -6.23
C THR A 61 -16.23 -3.45 -5.78
N PRO A 62 -16.65 -2.98 -4.60
CA PRO A 62 -18.05 -3.07 -4.22
C PRO A 62 -18.88 -2.20 -5.16
N LYS A 63 -20.10 -2.65 -5.43
CA LYS A 63 -21.11 -1.86 -6.14
C LYS A 63 -22.09 -1.34 -5.11
N PHE A 64 -22.25 -0.04 -5.08
CA PHE A 64 -23.22 0.62 -4.22
C PHE A 64 -24.40 1.09 -5.06
N LEU A 65 -25.56 1.15 -4.42
CA LEU A 65 -26.73 1.82 -4.96
C LEU A 65 -26.51 3.34 -4.93
N ASN A 66 -27.11 4.06 -5.84
CA ASN A 66 -27.18 5.53 -5.78
C ASN A 66 -28.12 6.01 -4.65
N ALA A 67 -28.16 7.31 -4.42
CA ALA A 67 -28.97 7.90 -3.35
C ALA A 67 -30.45 7.57 -3.50
N TYR A 68 -31.00 7.74 -4.70
CA TYR A 68 -32.41 7.48 -4.97
C TYR A 68 -32.80 6.01 -4.78
N GLU A 69 -32.01 5.09 -5.35
CA GLU A 69 -32.22 3.64 -5.19
C GLU A 69 -32.12 3.21 -3.72
N SER A 70 -31.14 3.76 -2.97
CA SER A 70 -30.98 3.49 -1.54
C SER A 70 -32.19 3.96 -0.74
N LEU A 71 -32.68 5.18 -1.02
CA LEU A 71 -33.84 5.75 -0.33
C LEU A 71 -35.14 5.03 -0.67
N GLN A 72 -35.28 4.48 -1.90
CA GLN A 72 -36.41 3.61 -2.24
C GLN A 72 -36.45 2.35 -1.34
N LEU A 73 -35.30 1.71 -1.09
CA LEU A 73 -35.23 0.57 -0.18
C LEU A 73 -35.54 0.95 1.27
N VAL A 74 -35.06 2.12 1.72
CA VAL A 74 -35.38 2.63 3.06
C VAL A 74 -36.88 2.91 3.20
N LYS A 75 -37.51 3.51 2.18
CA LYS A 75 -38.95 3.76 2.14
C LYS A 75 -39.75 2.46 2.16
N GLU A 76 -39.29 1.45 1.40
CA GLU A 76 -39.90 0.10 1.41
C GLU A 76 -39.80 -0.53 2.80
N ALA A 77 -38.65 -0.43 3.47
CA ALA A 77 -38.47 -0.93 4.83
C ALA A 77 -39.46 -0.26 5.80
N HIS A 78 -39.58 1.06 5.79
CA HIS A 78 -40.57 1.79 6.58
C HIS A 78 -42.00 1.38 6.28
N THR A 79 -42.32 1.06 5.02
CA THR A 79 -43.64 0.59 4.62
C THR A 79 -43.91 -0.79 5.21
N ASN A 80 -42.96 -1.70 5.15
CA ASN A 80 -43.08 -3.06 5.67
C ASN A 80 -43.20 -3.09 7.20
N ASP A 81 -42.53 -2.16 7.88
CA ASP A 81 -42.56 -2.03 9.34
C ASP A 81 -43.78 -1.24 9.84
N GLY A 82 -44.61 -0.70 8.93
CA GLY A 82 -45.76 0.13 9.28
C GLY A 82 -45.40 1.51 9.84
N THR A 83 -44.19 1.97 9.58
CA THR A 83 -43.64 3.26 10.09
C THR A 83 -43.38 4.25 8.95
N LEU A 84 -44.16 4.20 7.88
CA LEU A 84 -43.99 5.08 6.72
C LEU A 84 -44.07 6.57 7.08
N SER A 85 -44.85 6.92 8.12
CA SER A 85 -44.92 8.28 8.65
C SER A 85 -43.60 8.82 9.18
N ASP A 86 -42.67 7.93 9.51
CA ASP A 86 -41.33 8.26 10.07
C ASP A 86 -40.26 8.38 8.99
N PHE A 87 -40.63 8.10 7.72
CA PHE A 87 -39.72 8.29 6.59
C PHE A 87 -39.44 9.78 6.40
N PRO A 88 -38.16 10.24 6.47
CA PRO A 88 -37.85 11.65 6.64
C PRO A 88 -37.87 12.49 5.34
N TYR A 89 -38.13 11.84 4.19
CA TYR A 89 -38.07 12.49 2.88
C TYR A 89 -39.44 12.57 2.23
N THR A 90 -39.74 13.73 1.62
CA THR A 90 -40.95 13.94 0.81
C THR A 90 -40.80 13.39 -0.60
N GLU A 91 -41.91 13.39 -1.38
CA GLU A 91 -41.83 13.02 -2.80
C GLU A 91 -40.99 14.02 -3.62
N ASP A 92 -41.02 15.31 -3.25
CA ASP A 92 -40.19 16.34 -3.90
C ASP A 92 -38.68 16.10 -3.62
N ASP A 93 -38.33 15.69 -2.38
CA ASP A 93 -36.96 15.27 -2.05
C ASP A 93 -36.52 14.04 -2.87
N MET A 94 -37.41 13.05 -2.99
CA MET A 94 -37.15 11.87 -3.80
C MET A 94 -36.91 12.18 -5.29
N ILE A 95 -37.66 13.16 -5.82
CA ILE A 95 -37.46 13.67 -7.18
C ILE A 95 -36.12 14.40 -7.28
N ALA A 96 -35.75 15.23 -6.29
CA ALA A 96 -34.49 15.93 -6.27
C ALA A 96 -33.29 14.97 -6.25
N PHE A 97 -33.33 13.88 -5.47
CA PHE A 97 -32.32 12.82 -5.48
C PHE A 97 -32.24 12.09 -6.83
N ARG A 98 -33.40 11.79 -7.45
CA ARG A 98 -33.45 11.10 -8.74
C ARG A 98 -32.88 11.95 -9.87
N ASP A 99 -33.23 13.23 -9.90
CA ASP A 99 -32.89 14.14 -10.99
C ASP A 99 -31.61 14.95 -10.73
N HIS A 100 -30.96 14.73 -9.57
CA HIS A 100 -29.72 15.39 -9.14
C HIS A 100 -29.80 16.95 -9.20
N THR A 101 -30.94 17.51 -8.83
CA THR A 101 -31.21 18.94 -8.97
C THR A 101 -30.56 19.79 -7.88
N ASP A 102 -30.23 19.18 -6.73
CA ASP A 102 -29.60 19.85 -5.60
C ASP A 102 -28.46 18.98 -5.01
N PRO A 103 -27.23 19.13 -5.49
CA PRO A 103 -26.12 18.29 -5.07
C PRO A 103 -25.67 18.50 -3.63
N TYR A 104 -26.13 19.57 -2.96
CA TYR A 104 -25.76 19.86 -1.58
C TYR A 104 -26.84 19.46 -0.58
N GLY A 105 -28.10 19.74 -0.86
CA GLY A 105 -29.22 19.33 -0.03
C GLY A 105 -29.64 17.88 -0.28
N HIS A 106 -29.47 17.41 -1.50
CA HIS A 106 -29.82 16.05 -1.94
C HIS A 106 -28.63 15.35 -2.61
N PRO A 107 -27.53 15.10 -1.84
CA PRO A 107 -26.30 14.56 -2.40
C PRO A 107 -26.46 13.11 -2.87
N ASP A 108 -25.71 12.76 -3.91
CA ASP A 108 -25.55 11.38 -4.37
C ASP A 108 -24.05 11.09 -4.56
N VAL A 109 -23.42 10.61 -3.51
CA VAL A 109 -21.97 10.41 -3.47
C VAL A 109 -21.60 8.93 -3.50
N ASN A 110 -20.93 8.50 -4.56
CA ASN A 110 -20.28 7.20 -4.56
C ASN A 110 -18.95 7.31 -3.78
N TRP A 111 -19.01 7.10 -2.49
CA TRP A 111 -17.87 7.26 -1.58
C TRP A 111 -16.66 6.41 -1.99
N TYR A 112 -16.87 5.22 -2.57
CA TYR A 112 -15.77 4.40 -3.03
C TYR A 112 -15.00 5.09 -4.17
N ASP A 113 -15.70 5.57 -5.19
CA ASP A 113 -15.08 6.23 -6.33
C ASP A 113 -14.47 7.59 -5.95
N GLU A 114 -15.04 8.25 -4.92
CA GLU A 114 -14.48 9.50 -4.41
C GLU A 114 -13.21 9.30 -3.59
N ILE A 115 -13.06 8.22 -2.87
CA ILE A 115 -11.92 7.97 -1.99
C ILE A 115 -10.80 7.22 -2.68
N PHE A 116 -11.12 6.28 -3.58
CA PHE A 116 -10.11 5.44 -4.21
C PHE A 116 -9.79 5.85 -5.64
N LYS A 117 -8.53 5.70 -6.00
CA LYS A 117 -8.05 5.77 -7.38
C LYS A 117 -8.38 4.46 -8.08
N LYS A 118 -8.71 4.54 -9.36
CA LYS A 118 -8.91 3.36 -10.20
C LYS A 118 -7.62 2.58 -10.41
N MET A 119 -6.47 3.26 -10.33
CA MET A 119 -5.16 2.65 -10.50
C MET A 119 -4.08 3.41 -9.72
N ALA A 120 -3.02 2.70 -9.35
CA ALA A 120 -1.79 3.25 -8.81
C ALA A 120 -0.58 2.62 -9.52
N PHE A 121 0.52 3.35 -9.55
CA PHE A 121 1.75 2.90 -10.22
C PHE A 121 2.78 2.40 -9.23
N GLN A 122 3.58 1.45 -9.69
CA GLN A 122 4.78 0.99 -9.02
C GLN A 122 5.93 0.93 -10.01
N GLU A 123 7.13 1.21 -9.52
CA GLU A 123 8.36 1.17 -10.30
C GLU A 123 9.42 0.41 -9.53
N ASN A 124 10.21 -0.38 -10.23
CA ASN A 124 11.31 -1.16 -9.67
C ASN A 124 12.52 -1.06 -10.60
N ILE A 125 13.56 -0.42 -10.12
CA ILE A 125 14.82 -0.25 -10.85
C ILE A 125 15.88 -1.06 -10.10
N ASN A 126 16.56 -1.95 -10.82
CA ASN A 126 17.66 -2.73 -10.27
C ASN A 126 18.86 -2.61 -11.21
N VAL A 127 20.01 -2.38 -10.62
CA VAL A 127 21.29 -2.37 -11.31
C VAL A 127 22.22 -3.30 -10.57
N ASP A 128 22.88 -4.22 -11.30
CA ASP A 128 23.92 -5.05 -10.74
C ASP A 128 25.17 -5.06 -11.63
N VAL A 129 26.29 -5.14 -10.96
CA VAL A 129 27.62 -5.25 -11.58
C VAL A 129 28.34 -6.42 -10.95
N SER A 130 28.86 -7.32 -11.79
CA SER A 130 29.63 -8.45 -11.34
C SER A 130 30.86 -8.66 -12.20
N GLY A 131 31.93 -9.16 -11.60
CA GLY A 131 33.17 -9.42 -12.30
C GLY A 131 34.29 -9.85 -11.35
N GLY A 132 35.49 -9.93 -11.84
CA GLY A 132 36.62 -10.18 -10.99
C GLY A 132 37.86 -10.71 -11.68
N SER A 133 38.92 -10.76 -10.91
CA SER A 133 40.21 -11.39 -11.23
C SER A 133 40.34 -12.71 -10.46
N LYS A 134 41.51 -13.35 -10.59
CA LYS A 134 41.87 -14.52 -9.75
C LYS A 134 41.90 -14.19 -8.25
N LYS A 135 42.27 -12.94 -7.89
CA LYS A 135 42.42 -12.49 -6.50
C LYS A 135 41.24 -11.84 -5.88
N LEU A 136 40.36 -11.23 -6.70
CA LEU A 136 39.17 -10.51 -6.23
C LEU A 136 38.00 -10.78 -7.17
N ARG A 137 36.90 -11.28 -6.63
CA ARG A 137 35.60 -11.40 -7.30
C ARG A 137 34.60 -10.54 -6.56
N TYR A 138 33.75 -9.84 -7.31
CA TYR A 138 32.79 -8.90 -6.75
C TYR A 138 31.43 -9.01 -7.42
N PHE A 139 30.41 -8.82 -6.61
CA PHE A 139 29.03 -8.58 -7.04
C PHE A 139 28.50 -7.39 -6.25
N VAL A 140 28.04 -6.38 -6.95
CA VAL A 140 27.44 -5.17 -6.37
C VAL A 140 26.09 -4.97 -6.99
N SER A 141 25.06 -4.76 -6.18
CA SER A 141 23.72 -4.45 -6.66
C SER A 141 23.11 -3.30 -5.90
N ALA A 142 22.32 -2.51 -6.61
CA ALA A 142 21.49 -1.47 -6.05
C ALA A 142 20.07 -1.58 -6.63
N GLY A 143 19.07 -1.40 -5.79
CA GLY A 143 17.67 -1.46 -6.20
C GLY A 143 16.88 -0.33 -5.59
N TYR A 144 16.01 0.27 -6.38
CA TYR A 144 15.02 1.26 -5.94
C TYR A 144 13.63 0.79 -6.32
N PHE A 145 12.75 0.77 -5.35
CA PHE A 145 11.34 0.42 -5.53
C PHE A 145 10.47 1.52 -4.96
N THR A 146 9.50 1.97 -5.75
CA THR A 146 8.45 2.88 -5.30
C THR A 146 7.08 2.34 -5.66
N GLN A 147 6.13 2.55 -4.78
CA GLN A 147 4.75 2.10 -4.93
C GLN A 147 3.83 3.14 -4.32
N ASN A 148 2.87 3.62 -5.10
CA ASN A 148 1.82 4.51 -4.64
C ASN A 148 0.58 3.71 -4.20
N GLY A 149 -0.14 4.24 -3.22
CA GLY A 149 -1.40 3.67 -2.78
C GLY A 149 -2.58 4.07 -3.66
N LEU A 150 -3.69 3.36 -3.45
CA LEU A 150 -4.94 3.59 -4.19
C LEU A 150 -5.82 4.69 -3.57
N VAL A 151 -5.53 5.16 -2.37
CA VAL A 151 -6.28 6.24 -1.74
C VAL A 151 -5.94 7.57 -2.42
N LYS A 152 -6.97 8.38 -2.71
CA LYS A 152 -6.79 9.74 -3.25
C LYS A 152 -6.15 10.66 -2.20
N ASP A 153 -5.52 11.72 -2.66
CA ASP A 153 -4.92 12.74 -1.81
C ASP A 153 -5.97 13.82 -1.46
N PHE A 154 -6.30 13.92 -0.19
CA PHE A 154 -7.21 14.95 0.33
C PHE A 154 -6.47 16.04 1.12
N GLY A 155 -5.15 15.93 1.31
CA GLY A 155 -4.36 16.87 2.09
C GLY A 155 -4.09 18.21 1.39
N GLY A 156 -4.26 18.28 0.09
CA GLY A 156 -4.10 19.51 -0.68
C GLY A 156 -5.02 20.65 -0.25
N ASN A 157 -6.16 20.32 0.36
CA ASN A 157 -7.15 21.29 0.85
C ASN A 157 -6.93 21.67 2.34
N SER A 158 -6.05 20.98 3.06
CA SER A 158 -5.82 21.24 4.49
C SER A 158 -4.84 22.38 4.77
N GLY A 159 -4.17 22.91 3.76
CA GLY A 159 -3.20 24.00 3.91
C GLY A 159 -1.88 23.63 4.62
N ASP A 160 -1.79 22.47 5.23
CA ASP A 160 -0.67 22.07 6.10
C ASP A 160 0.49 21.40 5.37
N GLY A 161 0.44 21.27 4.05
CA GLY A 161 1.48 20.62 3.25
C GLY A 161 1.69 19.12 3.56
N VAL A 162 0.76 18.52 4.28
CA VAL A 162 0.76 17.10 4.57
C VAL A 162 0.27 16.36 3.34
N ASN A 163 1.11 15.49 2.79
CA ASN A 163 0.74 14.65 1.66
C ASN A 163 0.20 13.30 2.16
N PRO A 164 -1.12 13.10 2.10
CA PRO A 164 -1.80 11.89 2.55
C PRO A 164 -1.57 10.67 1.66
N ASN A 165 -0.79 10.79 0.62
CA ASN A 165 -0.58 9.70 -0.30
C ASN A 165 0.07 8.50 0.40
N TYR A 166 -0.65 7.41 0.40
CA TYR A 166 -0.09 6.11 0.74
C TYR A 166 1.08 5.85 -0.20
N SER A 167 2.29 5.80 0.35
CA SER A 167 3.48 5.54 -0.46
C SER A 167 4.47 4.64 0.26
N TYR A 168 5.06 3.75 -0.50
CA TYR A 168 6.14 2.89 -0.07
C TYR A 168 7.34 3.11 -0.97
N ARG A 169 8.48 3.46 -0.38
CA ARG A 169 9.75 3.61 -1.07
C ARG A 169 10.78 2.73 -0.39
N ARG A 170 11.56 2.01 -1.19
CA ARG A 170 12.62 1.15 -0.70
C ARG A 170 13.85 1.29 -1.58
N PHE A 171 14.96 1.60 -0.92
CA PHE A 171 16.28 1.49 -1.52
C PHE A 171 17.01 0.34 -0.86
N ASN A 172 17.64 -0.51 -1.64
CA ASN A 172 18.49 -1.59 -1.15
C ASN A 172 19.79 -1.64 -1.94
N TYR A 173 20.86 -1.95 -1.26
CA TYR A 173 22.12 -2.28 -1.90
C TYR A 173 22.72 -3.53 -1.28
N ARG A 174 23.55 -4.21 -2.07
CA ARG A 174 24.32 -5.37 -1.65
C ARG A 174 25.67 -5.35 -2.34
N THR A 175 26.69 -5.72 -1.57
CA THR A 175 28.06 -5.92 -2.06
C THR A 175 28.56 -7.24 -1.50
N ASN A 176 28.95 -8.15 -2.38
CA ASN A 176 29.56 -9.42 -2.05
C ASN A 176 30.97 -9.44 -2.66
N LEU A 177 31.99 -9.57 -1.81
CA LEU A 177 33.38 -9.57 -2.19
C LEU A 177 34.02 -10.89 -1.74
N ASP A 178 34.77 -11.52 -2.63
CA ASP A 178 35.57 -12.70 -2.37
C ASP A 178 37.03 -12.34 -2.68
N PHE A 179 37.90 -12.40 -1.68
CA PHE A 179 39.34 -12.16 -1.80
C PHE A 179 40.11 -13.45 -1.63
N ASP A 180 40.94 -13.82 -2.58
CA ASP A 180 41.93 -14.83 -2.44
C ASP A 180 43.27 -14.14 -2.12
N VAL A 181 43.53 -13.92 -0.83
CA VAL A 181 44.67 -13.14 -0.33
C VAL A 181 45.96 -13.86 -0.57
N THR A 182 45.97 -15.16 -0.26
CA THR A 182 47.03 -16.12 -0.58
C THR A 182 46.40 -17.43 -1.04
N ASP A 183 47.20 -18.39 -1.51
CA ASP A 183 46.70 -19.71 -1.92
C ASP A 183 45.97 -20.44 -0.78
N ASN A 184 46.30 -20.13 0.47
CA ASN A 184 45.73 -20.77 1.66
C ASN A 184 44.86 -19.87 2.50
N PHE A 185 44.66 -18.59 2.10
CA PHE A 185 43.86 -17.62 2.87
C PHE A 185 42.85 -16.91 1.97
N ASN A 186 41.57 -17.20 2.19
CA ASN A 186 40.46 -16.60 1.51
C ASN A 186 39.61 -15.78 2.50
N MET A 187 39.18 -14.61 2.09
CA MET A 187 38.33 -13.73 2.88
C MET A 187 37.03 -13.44 2.10
N ARG A 188 35.93 -13.42 2.81
CA ARG A 188 34.62 -12.98 2.29
C ARG A 188 34.11 -11.77 3.04
N LEU A 189 33.53 -10.84 2.31
CA LEU A 189 32.84 -9.69 2.90
C LEU A 189 31.49 -9.53 2.19
N ASP A 190 30.42 -9.70 2.93
CA ASP A 190 29.05 -9.51 2.45
C ASP A 190 28.42 -8.34 3.22
N VAL A 191 28.09 -7.27 2.51
CA VAL A 191 27.42 -6.08 3.07
C VAL A 191 26.08 -5.91 2.38
N SER A 192 25.03 -5.74 3.13
CA SER A 192 23.74 -5.39 2.57
C SER A 192 23.01 -4.40 3.45
N SER A 193 22.28 -3.50 2.83
CA SER A 193 21.44 -2.54 3.53
C SER A 193 20.11 -2.34 2.82
N ARG A 194 19.09 -2.04 3.59
CA ARG A 194 17.75 -1.73 3.13
C ARG A 194 17.24 -0.51 3.87
N PHE A 195 16.85 0.49 3.10
CA PHE A 195 16.19 1.68 3.60
C PHE A 195 14.74 1.66 3.12
N MET A 196 13.81 1.82 4.04
CA MET A 196 12.38 1.88 3.74
C MET A 196 11.82 3.19 4.26
N ASP A 197 11.01 3.81 3.44
CA ASP A 197 10.24 5.01 3.78
C ASP A 197 8.77 4.71 3.44
N ILE A 198 7.94 4.62 4.46
CA ILE A 198 6.52 4.29 4.36
C ILE A 198 5.74 5.50 4.85
N ASN A 199 4.88 6.02 4.00
CA ASN A 199 3.91 7.04 4.37
C ASN A 199 2.51 6.40 4.36
N GLU A 200 1.82 6.48 5.47
CA GLU A 200 0.49 5.88 5.65
C GLU A 200 -0.38 6.78 6.55
N PRO A 201 -1.70 6.75 6.41
CA PRO A 201 -2.59 7.45 7.33
C PRO A 201 -2.36 6.98 8.77
N TYR A 202 -2.36 7.93 9.73
CA TYR A 202 -1.97 7.66 11.12
C TYR A 202 -2.85 6.61 11.80
N ASN A 203 -4.15 6.69 11.62
CA ASN A 203 -5.15 5.86 12.31
C ASN A 203 -5.94 4.93 11.37
N MET A 204 -5.56 4.81 10.11
CA MET A 204 -6.28 3.89 9.22
C MET A 204 -5.97 2.43 9.54
N ASN A 205 -6.85 1.82 10.30
CA ASN A 205 -7.05 0.38 10.20
C ASN A 205 -7.80 0.12 8.89
N VAL A 206 -7.09 -0.34 7.87
CA VAL A 206 -7.64 -0.58 6.51
C VAL A 206 -8.92 -1.41 6.55
N THR A 207 -9.00 -2.38 7.45
CA THR A 207 -10.18 -3.23 7.63
C THR A 207 -11.34 -2.46 8.28
N GLY A 208 -11.07 -1.62 9.27
CA GLY A 208 -12.07 -0.78 9.95
C GLY A 208 -12.61 0.31 9.05
N GLU A 209 -11.75 0.97 8.29
CA GLU A 209 -12.17 2.05 7.38
C GLU A 209 -12.98 1.53 6.19
N LEU A 210 -12.66 0.37 5.65
CA LEU A 210 -13.50 -0.29 4.65
C LEU A 210 -14.88 -0.63 5.21
N TYR A 211 -14.96 -0.97 6.50
CA TYR A 211 -16.24 -1.22 7.16
C TYR A 211 -17.02 0.07 7.42
N ASP A 212 -16.37 1.12 7.90
CA ASP A 212 -16.99 2.45 8.08
C ASP A 212 -17.42 3.05 6.76
N PHE A 213 -16.66 2.80 5.71
CA PHE A 213 -16.95 3.17 4.34
C PHE A 213 -18.28 2.58 3.84
N SER A 214 -18.53 1.31 4.17
CA SER A 214 -19.79 0.64 3.82
C SER A 214 -21.00 1.20 4.59
N LYS A 215 -20.78 1.93 5.68
CA LYS A 215 -21.83 2.60 6.46
C LYS A 215 -22.15 4.02 5.99
N MET A 216 -21.34 4.58 5.10
CA MET A 216 -21.63 5.89 4.53
C MET A 216 -22.64 5.77 3.39
N HIS A 217 -23.86 6.19 3.67
CA HIS A 217 -24.89 6.21 2.65
C HIS A 217 -24.62 7.29 1.60
N PRO A 218 -24.97 7.05 0.33
CA PRO A 218 -24.72 8.03 -0.74
C PRO A 218 -25.45 9.36 -0.54
N TYR A 219 -26.54 9.35 0.21
CA TYR A 219 -27.38 10.52 0.52
C TYR A 219 -27.01 11.21 1.85
N SER A 220 -25.99 10.76 2.57
CA SER A 220 -25.72 11.24 3.94
C SER A 220 -25.08 12.62 4.00
N ALA A 221 -24.24 12.98 3.07
CA ALA A 221 -23.57 14.26 2.98
C ALA A 221 -22.93 14.46 1.60
N PRO A 222 -22.77 15.73 1.15
CA PRO A 222 -21.95 16.01 -0.03
C PRO A 222 -20.45 15.75 0.26
N LEU A 223 -19.65 15.64 -0.78
CA LEU A 223 -18.20 15.48 -0.64
C LEU A 223 -17.55 16.72 0.00
N LEU A 224 -17.97 17.89 -0.45
CA LEU A 224 -17.57 19.20 0.04
C LEU A 224 -18.82 20.09 0.16
N ASN A 225 -18.76 21.05 1.07
CA ASN A 225 -19.73 22.14 1.15
C ASN A 225 -19.56 23.13 -0.01
N PRO A 226 -20.55 24.03 -0.28
CA PRO A 226 -20.45 25.03 -1.35
C PRO A 226 -19.25 25.96 -1.23
N ASP A 227 -18.71 26.17 -0.03
CA ASP A 227 -17.53 26.98 0.25
C ASP A 227 -16.21 26.23 0.08
N GLY A 228 -16.26 24.95 -0.33
CA GLY A 228 -15.11 24.07 -0.49
C GLY A 228 -14.60 23.43 0.81
N SER A 229 -15.23 23.69 1.94
CA SER A 229 -14.91 23.03 3.21
C SER A 229 -15.41 21.58 3.21
N PHE A 230 -14.84 20.75 4.09
CA PHE A 230 -15.32 19.38 4.26
C PHE A 230 -16.70 19.32 4.89
N ALA A 231 -17.54 18.45 4.35
CA ALA A 231 -18.85 18.19 4.93
C ALA A 231 -18.75 17.26 6.15
N TYR A 232 -19.80 17.28 6.98
CA TYR A 232 -19.93 16.43 8.15
C TYR A 232 -21.25 15.67 8.08
N LEU A 233 -21.21 14.40 8.49
CA LEU A 233 -22.43 13.60 8.65
C LEU A 233 -23.27 14.17 9.78
N TYR A 234 -24.55 14.32 9.51
CA TYR A 234 -25.50 14.71 10.54
C TYR A 234 -25.92 13.45 11.31
N ASP A 235 -25.30 13.23 12.46
CA ASP A 235 -25.82 12.29 13.45
C ASP A 235 -26.37 13.10 14.63
N THR A 236 -27.46 12.63 15.21
CA THR A 236 -28.29 13.36 16.18
C THR A 236 -27.56 13.79 17.47
N GLN A 237 -26.34 13.34 17.71
CA GLN A 237 -25.56 13.68 18.91
C GLN A 237 -24.13 14.15 18.64
N ASP A 238 -23.48 13.73 17.55
CA ASP A 238 -22.11 14.10 17.26
C ASP A 238 -21.93 14.38 15.75
N ARG A 239 -21.36 15.54 15.43
CA ARG A 239 -20.92 15.84 14.06
C ARG A 239 -19.75 14.92 13.71
N LYS A 240 -20.00 13.88 12.92
CA LYS A 240 -18.95 13.01 12.43
C LYS A 240 -18.41 13.54 11.10
N PRO A 241 -17.09 13.69 10.96
CA PRO A 241 -16.50 14.07 9.69
C PRO A 241 -16.75 12.98 8.64
N THR A 242 -16.98 13.41 7.40
CA THR A 242 -17.00 12.52 6.25
C THR A 242 -15.64 11.84 6.06
N LEU A 243 -15.58 10.76 5.32
CA LEU A 243 -14.36 9.98 5.19
C LEU A 243 -13.21 10.79 4.55
N ASN A 244 -13.49 11.61 3.55
CA ASN A 244 -12.51 12.52 2.96
C ASN A 244 -12.02 13.58 3.97
N ALA A 245 -12.90 14.10 4.84
CA ALA A 245 -12.54 15.02 5.91
C ALA A 245 -11.63 14.33 6.94
N ARG A 246 -11.92 13.10 7.32
CA ARG A 246 -11.07 12.30 8.21
C ARG A 246 -9.71 12.07 7.59
N LEU A 247 -9.65 11.63 6.33
CA LEU A 247 -8.41 11.43 5.59
C LEU A 247 -7.56 12.68 5.50
N ALA A 248 -8.20 13.86 5.37
CA ALA A 248 -7.48 15.13 5.34
C ALA A 248 -6.95 15.56 6.71
N ASN A 249 -7.68 15.29 7.80
CA ASN A 249 -7.43 15.85 9.13
C ASN A 249 -6.68 14.91 10.09
N GLU A 250 -6.71 13.59 9.87
CA GLU A 250 -6.13 12.63 10.83
C GLU A 250 -4.59 12.57 10.79
N GLY A 251 -3.96 13.24 9.84
CA GLY A 251 -2.51 13.26 9.71
C GLY A 251 -1.92 11.94 9.18
N TYR A 252 -0.60 11.92 9.07
CA TYR A 252 0.13 10.80 8.48
C TYR A 252 1.22 10.32 9.41
N LYS A 253 1.40 9.02 9.38
CA LYS A 253 2.54 8.35 9.97
C LYS A 253 3.57 8.06 8.89
N ARG A 254 4.75 8.60 9.07
CA ARG A 254 5.90 8.28 8.25
C ARG A 254 6.84 7.36 9.01
N THR A 255 6.99 6.15 8.54
CA THR A 255 7.88 5.15 9.13
C THR A 255 9.13 5.03 8.25
N ARG A 256 10.30 5.28 8.85
CA ARG A 256 11.60 5.04 8.22
C ARG A 256 12.30 3.90 8.92
N ARG A 257 12.74 2.93 8.15
CA ARG A 257 13.45 1.77 8.67
C ARG A 257 14.73 1.54 7.88
N ASN A 258 15.80 1.26 8.60
CA ASN A 258 17.09 0.93 8.03
C ASN A 258 17.56 -0.41 8.60
N ASP A 259 17.73 -1.40 7.73
CA ASP A 259 18.21 -2.73 8.07
C ASP A 259 19.60 -2.92 7.44
N ASN A 260 20.63 -3.07 8.27
CA ASN A 260 22.01 -3.28 7.82
C ASN A 260 22.49 -4.67 8.25
N ASN A 261 23.12 -5.39 7.32
CA ASN A 261 23.74 -6.68 7.59
C ASN A 261 25.16 -6.68 7.03
N ILE A 262 26.12 -7.03 7.87
CA ILE A 262 27.52 -7.21 7.52
C ILE A 262 27.92 -8.62 7.97
N LEU A 263 28.40 -9.43 7.03
CA LEU A 263 28.93 -10.77 7.27
C LEU A 263 30.37 -10.81 6.74
N TYR A 264 31.27 -11.33 7.55
CA TYR A 264 32.69 -11.46 7.25
C TYR A 264 33.19 -12.85 7.58
#